data_beac601ca79539273682afdc1e756274
#
_entry.id   beac601ca79539273682afdc1e756274
#
_cell.length_a   1.000
_cell.length_b   1.000
_cell.length_c   1.000
_cell.angle_alpha   90.00
_cell.angle_beta   90.00
_cell.angle_gamma   90.00
#
_symmetry.space_group_name_H-M   'P 1'
#
loop_
_entity.id
_entity.type
_entity.pdbx_description
1 polymer ?
#
loop_
_entity_poly.entity_id
_entity_poly.type
_entity_poly.pdbx_seq_one_letter_code
_entity_poly.pdbx_strand_id
1 'polypeptide(L)'
;MEPKFKQLTDFLISIGVDQIEHTDKGYLAHAIGVHNDLRDWGCDSDLCRAAMFHSIYGTEFFQGFTLPLERRGEVRDLIGERAERLAYWNCAINRKAFDLAVQQNEPPHRLLDRFTNQYEEVTSVYFDDL
;
A
#
# COMPACT_ATOMS: atom_id res chain seq x y z
N MET A 1 17.46 -6.01 8.34
CA MET A 1 16.79 -4.96 9.09
C MET A 1 16.54 -3.76 8.18
N GLU A 2 15.36 -3.17 8.25
CA GLU A 2 15.03 -1.99 7.44
C GLU A 2 15.83 -0.78 7.90
N PRO A 3 16.72 -0.20 7.05
CA PRO A 3 17.58 0.90 7.48
C PRO A 3 16.82 2.17 7.85
N LYS A 4 15.63 2.36 7.28
CA LYS A 4 14.81 3.54 7.52
C LYS A 4 13.64 3.28 8.47
N PHE A 5 13.63 2.17 9.19
CA PHE A 5 12.48 1.76 10.00
C PHE A 5 12.01 2.87 10.94
N LYS A 6 12.94 3.50 11.64
CA LYS A 6 12.59 4.60 12.55
C LYS A 6 11.97 5.78 11.80
N GLN A 7 12.53 6.15 10.64
CA GLN A 7 11.99 7.23 9.82
C GLN A 7 10.59 6.92 9.32
N LEU A 8 10.34 5.67 8.94
CA LEU A 8 9.03 5.24 8.46
C LEU A 8 7.99 5.30 9.58
N THR A 9 8.32 4.78 10.75
CA THR A 9 7.40 4.82 11.90
C THR A 9 7.20 6.23 12.42
N ASP A 10 8.25 7.05 12.45
CA ASP A 10 8.14 8.46 12.85
C ASP A 10 7.19 9.23 11.93
N PHE A 11 7.26 8.98 10.61
CA PHE A 11 6.33 9.59 9.67
C PHE A 11 4.89 9.19 9.97
N LEU A 12 4.63 7.90 10.17
CA LEU A 12 3.29 7.41 10.48
C LEU A 12 2.75 8.04 11.76
N ILE A 13 3.58 8.15 12.78
CA ILE A 13 3.18 8.81 14.03
C ILE A 13 2.88 10.29 13.79
N SER A 14 3.70 10.98 12.96
CA SER A 14 3.53 12.39 12.69
C SER A 14 2.20 12.72 12.00
N ILE A 15 1.66 11.79 11.22
CA ILE A 15 0.36 11.98 10.56
C ILE A 15 -0.81 11.43 11.38
N GLY A 16 -0.56 10.90 12.57
CA GLY A 16 -1.60 10.55 13.54
C GLY A 16 -2.12 9.12 13.49
N VAL A 17 -1.48 8.22 12.73
CA VAL A 17 -2.00 6.83 12.60
C VAL A 17 -1.87 6.01 13.88
N ASP A 18 -1.01 6.44 14.81
CA ASP A 18 -0.89 5.78 16.11
C ASP A 18 -2.16 5.94 16.96
N GLN A 19 -3.05 6.87 16.60
CA GLN A 19 -4.33 7.10 17.27
C GLN A 19 -5.48 6.34 16.61
N ILE A 20 -5.23 5.61 15.53
CA ILE A 20 -6.26 4.96 14.73
C ILE A 20 -6.32 3.48 15.05
N GLU A 21 -7.52 2.96 15.32
CA GLU A 21 -7.75 1.54 15.51
C GLU A 21 -7.96 0.85 14.16
N HIS A 22 -7.47 -0.38 14.06
CA HIS A 22 -7.63 -1.22 12.86
C HIS A 22 -7.77 -2.68 13.33
N THR A 23 -8.95 -3.26 13.17
CA THR A 23 -9.28 -4.62 13.66
C THR A 23 -9.03 -4.72 15.18
N ASP A 24 -8.36 -5.76 15.65
CA ASP A 24 -8.04 -5.97 17.08
C ASP A 24 -6.76 -5.26 17.50
N LYS A 25 -6.05 -4.61 16.56
CA LYS A 25 -4.80 -3.91 16.81
C LYS A 25 -4.92 -2.47 16.36
N GLY A 26 -4.10 -1.60 16.91
CA GLY A 26 -3.97 -0.24 16.39
C GLY A 26 -3.41 -0.27 14.97
N TYR A 27 -3.70 0.78 14.22
CA TYR A 27 -3.23 0.91 12.83
C TYR A 27 -1.70 0.75 12.73
N LEU A 28 -0.96 1.46 13.60
CA LEU A 28 0.51 1.43 13.58
C LEU A 28 1.03 0.03 13.86
N ALA A 29 0.48 -0.66 14.86
CA ALA A 29 0.89 -2.02 15.19
C ALA A 29 0.64 -2.98 14.03
N HIS A 30 -0.48 -2.83 13.35
CA HIS A 30 -0.80 -3.64 12.17
C HIS A 30 0.19 -3.37 11.03
N ALA A 31 0.48 -2.10 10.75
CA ALA A 31 1.43 -1.72 9.70
C ALA A 31 2.83 -2.29 9.95
N ILE A 32 3.31 -2.19 11.19
CA ILE A 32 4.61 -2.75 11.58
C ILE A 32 4.60 -4.28 11.46
N GLY A 33 3.52 -4.92 11.89
CA GLY A 33 3.37 -6.37 11.84
C GLY A 33 3.44 -6.90 10.41
N VAL A 34 2.72 -6.27 9.48
CA VAL A 34 2.72 -6.67 8.06
C VAL A 34 4.11 -6.49 7.46
N HIS A 35 4.78 -5.37 7.74
CA HIS A 35 6.16 -5.13 7.30
C HIS A 35 7.08 -6.26 7.76
N ASN A 36 7.01 -6.62 9.04
CA ASN A 36 7.90 -7.62 9.61
C ASN A 36 7.61 -9.02 9.10
N ASP A 37 6.33 -9.34 8.86
CA ASP A 37 5.93 -10.63 8.28
C ASP A 37 6.53 -10.79 6.89
N LEU A 38 6.44 -9.77 6.03
CA LEU A 38 7.01 -9.84 4.69
C LEU A 38 8.53 -9.91 4.73
N ARG A 39 9.17 -9.19 5.66
CA ARG A 39 10.62 -9.30 5.85
C ARG A 39 11.02 -10.73 6.21
N ASP A 40 10.29 -11.35 7.14
CA ASP A 40 10.60 -12.70 7.61
C ASP A 40 10.36 -13.73 6.50
N TRP A 41 9.47 -13.45 5.56
CA TRP A 41 9.24 -14.29 4.39
C TRP A 41 10.25 -14.08 3.27
N GLY A 42 11.22 -13.18 3.47
CA GLY A 42 12.27 -12.91 2.49
C GLY A 42 11.92 -11.94 1.39
N CYS A 43 10.86 -11.14 1.55
CA CYS A 43 10.48 -10.12 0.58
C CYS A 43 11.49 -8.97 0.58
N ASP A 44 11.63 -8.30 -0.57
CA ASP A 44 12.55 -7.18 -0.68
C ASP A 44 12.08 -5.95 0.10
N SER A 45 12.97 -4.95 0.26
CA SER A 45 12.67 -3.75 1.05
C SER A 45 11.48 -2.98 0.52
N ASP A 46 11.32 -2.91 -0.81
CA ASP A 46 10.21 -2.18 -1.41
C ASP A 46 8.86 -2.82 -1.06
N LEU A 47 8.77 -4.15 -1.10
CA LEU A 47 7.57 -4.86 -0.71
C LEU A 47 7.27 -4.68 0.77
N CYS A 48 8.28 -4.76 1.62
CA CYS A 48 8.11 -4.54 3.06
C CYS A 48 7.61 -3.12 3.35
N ARG A 49 8.17 -2.11 2.68
CA ARG A 49 7.74 -0.72 2.84
C ARG A 49 6.34 -0.50 2.30
N ALA A 50 6.03 -1.07 1.14
CA ALA A 50 4.68 -1.01 0.58
C ALA A 50 3.67 -1.64 1.54
N ALA A 51 4.02 -2.74 2.19
CA ALA A 51 3.15 -3.38 3.18
C ALA A 51 2.90 -2.50 4.40
N MET A 52 3.94 -1.83 4.91
CA MET A 52 3.79 -0.91 6.03
C MET A 52 2.83 0.24 5.70
N PHE A 53 2.77 0.67 4.45
CA PHE A 53 1.96 1.79 3.99
C PHE A 53 0.73 1.33 3.20
N HIS A 54 0.36 0.05 3.29
CA HIS A 54 -0.60 -0.56 2.36
C HIS A 54 -2.02 0.04 2.41
N SER A 55 -2.40 0.70 3.48
CA SER A 55 -3.73 1.31 3.58
C SER A 55 -3.67 2.81 3.87
N ILE A 56 -2.53 3.46 3.58
CA ILE A 56 -2.31 4.86 3.98
C ILE A 56 -3.28 5.83 3.29
N TYR A 57 -3.72 5.53 2.07
CA TYR A 57 -4.68 6.37 1.34
C TYR A 57 -6.13 5.89 1.50
N GLY A 58 -6.37 4.87 2.33
CA GLY A 58 -7.68 4.25 2.50
C GLY A 58 -7.93 3.19 1.43
N THR A 59 -8.27 1.97 1.85
CA THR A 59 -8.62 0.89 0.93
C THR A 59 -10.13 0.84 0.74
N GLU A 60 -10.58 -0.01 -0.20
CA GLU A 60 -12.01 -0.22 -0.41
C GLU A 60 -12.73 -0.67 0.87
N PHE A 61 -12.05 -1.44 1.71
CA PHE A 61 -12.63 -2.02 2.92
C PHE A 61 -12.24 -1.31 4.22
N PHE A 62 -11.26 -0.42 4.18
CA PHE A 62 -10.83 0.31 5.36
C PHE A 62 -10.55 1.77 5.02
N GLN A 63 -11.35 2.67 5.59
CA GLN A 63 -11.21 4.10 5.40
C GLN A 63 -11.20 4.84 6.74
N GLY A 64 -10.77 4.16 7.82
CA GLY A 64 -10.64 4.78 9.15
C GLY A 64 -9.57 5.87 9.21
N PHE A 65 -8.59 5.81 8.31
CA PHE A 65 -7.60 6.87 8.11
C PHE A 65 -7.32 6.98 6.61
N THR A 66 -7.27 8.21 6.10
CA THR A 66 -6.88 8.46 4.71
C THR A 66 -5.96 9.67 4.63
N LEU A 67 -4.73 9.45 4.14
CA LEU A 67 -3.82 10.55 3.84
C LEU A 67 -4.26 11.16 2.51
N PRO A 68 -4.37 12.51 2.41
CA PRO A 68 -4.74 13.14 1.12
C PRO A 68 -3.78 12.75 0.00
N LEU A 69 -4.32 12.51 -1.20
CA LEU A 69 -3.51 12.09 -2.35
C LEU A 69 -2.50 13.16 -2.77
N GLU A 70 -2.75 14.42 -2.45
CA GLU A 70 -1.81 15.51 -2.70
C GLU A 70 -0.49 15.30 -1.98
N ARG A 71 -0.46 14.47 -0.94
CA ARG A 71 0.74 14.18 -0.17
C ARG A 71 1.49 12.92 -0.64
N ARG A 72 1.09 12.34 -1.78
CA ARG A 72 1.77 11.15 -2.32
C ARG A 72 3.26 11.38 -2.54
N GLY A 73 3.65 12.61 -2.94
CA GLY A 73 5.06 12.94 -3.14
C GLY A 73 5.91 12.76 -1.90
N GLU A 74 5.37 13.10 -0.72
CA GLU A 74 6.07 12.92 0.55
C GLU A 74 6.31 11.43 0.84
N VAL A 75 5.30 10.60 0.59
CA VAL A 75 5.41 9.15 0.79
C VAL A 75 6.41 8.56 -0.19
N ARG A 76 6.34 8.97 -1.46
CA ARG A 76 7.27 8.51 -2.50
C ARG A 76 8.72 8.84 -2.14
N ASP A 77 8.97 10.04 -1.64
CA ASP A 77 10.31 10.45 -1.24
C ASP A 77 10.82 9.63 -0.05
N LEU A 78 9.92 9.16 0.81
CA LEU A 78 10.28 8.39 2.00
C LEU A 78 10.51 6.91 1.69
N ILE A 79 9.61 6.26 0.95
CA ILE A 79 9.66 4.80 0.75
C ILE A 79 10.11 4.38 -0.64
N GLY A 80 10.24 5.33 -1.57
CA GLY A 80 10.65 5.05 -2.94
C GLY A 80 9.46 4.91 -3.88
N GLU A 81 9.73 5.10 -5.18
CA GLU A 81 8.70 5.15 -6.21
C GLU A 81 7.93 3.82 -6.32
N ARG A 82 8.66 2.69 -6.37
CA ARG A 82 8.03 1.37 -6.51
C ARG A 82 7.17 1.03 -5.30
N ALA A 83 7.70 1.26 -4.09
CA ALA A 83 6.96 0.96 -2.87
C ALA A 83 5.70 1.82 -2.74
N GLU A 84 5.80 3.12 -3.04
CA GLU A 84 4.66 4.02 -3.01
C GLU A 84 3.61 3.62 -4.05
N ARG A 85 4.03 3.23 -5.24
CA ARG A 85 3.11 2.80 -6.29
C ARG A 85 2.34 1.54 -5.89
N LEU A 86 3.02 0.58 -5.27
CA LEU A 86 2.37 -0.63 -4.76
C LEU A 86 1.36 -0.28 -3.66
N ALA A 87 1.74 0.60 -2.73
CA ALA A 87 0.83 1.05 -1.67
C ALA A 87 -0.37 1.79 -2.24
N TYR A 88 -0.15 2.68 -3.22
CA TYR A 88 -1.23 3.39 -3.89
C TYR A 88 -2.23 2.42 -4.51
N TRP A 89 -1.75 1.45 -5.29
CA TRP A 89 -2.63 0.49 -5.94
C TRP A 89 -3.36 -0.39 -4.95
N ASN A 90 -2.72 -0.76 -3.84
CA ASN A 90 -3.42 -1.50 -2.81
C ASN A 90 -4.62 -0.71 -2.26
N CYS A 91 -4.49 0.61 -2.15
CA CYS A 91 -5.58 1.48 -1.73
C CYS A 91 -6.59 1.72 -2.85
N ALA A 92 -6.10 1.99 -4.07
CA ALA A 92 -6.92 2.41 -5.21
C ALA A 92 -7.69 1.27 -5.86
N ILE A 93 -7.27 0.04 -5.65
CA ILE A 93 -7.79 -1.10 -6.38
C ILE A 93 -9.28 -1.34 -6.10
N ASN A 94 -10.05 -1.55 -7.16
CA ASN A 94 -11.40 -2.07 -7.06
C ASN A 94 -11.31 -3.60 -7.03
N ARG A 95 -11.77 -4.23 -5.96
CA ARG A 95 -11.57 -5.67 -5.74
C ARG A 95 -12.20 -6.51 -6.84
N LYS A 96 -13.40 -6.15 -7.28
CA LYS A 96 -14.08 -6.92 -8.33
C LYS A 96 -13.33 -6.84 -9.65
N ALA A 97 -12.86 -5.65 -10.03
CA ALA A 97 -12.08 -5.48 -11.25
C ALA A 97 -10.75 -6.22 -11.16
N PHE A 98 -10.12 -6.22 -9.99
CA PHE A 98 -8.87 -6.97 -9.77
C PHE A 98 -9.09 -8.46 -9.94
N ASP A 99 -10.16 -9.00 -9.35
CA ASP A 99 -10.46 -10.43 -9.45
C ASP A 99 -10.70 -10.84 -10.90
N LEU A 100 -11.36 -10.00 -11.69
CA LEU A 100 -11.56 -10.25 -13.12
C LEU A 100 -10.23 -10.24 -13.88
N ALA A 101 -9.34 -9.29 -13.56
CA ALA A 101 -8.02 -9.21 -14.18
C ALA A 101 -7.16 -10.44 -13.87
N VAL A 102 -7.25 -10.95 -12.64
CA VAL A 102 -6.55 -12.17 -12.24
C VAL A 102 -7.03 -13.36 -13.06
N GLN A 103 -8.35 -13.45 -13.33
CA GLN A 103 -8.91 -14.54 -14.12
C GLN A 103 -8.44 -14.52 -15.58
N GLN A 104 -8.17 -13.35 -16.15
CA GLN A 104 -7.68 -13.24 -17.51
C GLN A 104 -6.25 -13.79 -17.68
N ASN A 105 -5.43 -13.64 -16.65
CA ASN A 105 -4.08 -14.19 -16.55
C ASN A 105 -3.14 -13.83 -17.73
N GLU A 106 -3.43 -12.81 -18.50
CA GLU A 106 -2.59 -12.34 -19.62
C GLU A 106 -2.50 -10.82 -19.62
N PRO A 107 -1.30 -10.24 -19.85
CA PRO A 107 -1.19 -8.80 -20.01
C PRO A 107 -1.83 -8.35 -21.33
N PRO A 108 -2.27 -7.07 -21.46
CA PRO A 108 -2.15 -6.06 -20.41
C PRO A 108 -3.17 -6.26 -19.29
N HIS A 109 -2.72 -6.06 -18.05
CA HIS A 109 -3.62 -6.06 -16.90
C HIS A 109 -4.18 -4.67 -16.70
N ARG A 110 -5.50 -4.55 -16.71
CA ARG A 110 -6.19 -3.28 -16.50
C ARG A 110 -6.91 -3.33 -15.17
N LEU A 111 -6.63 -2.34 -14.32
CA LEU A 111 -7.24 -2.23 -13.01
C LEU A 111 -8.06 -0.95 -12.91
N LEU A 112 -9.20 -1.05 -12.24
CA LEU A 112 -10.05 0.11 -11.99
C LEU A 112 -9.53 0.83 -10.75
N ASP A 113 -9.15 2.10 -10.93
CA ASP A 113 -8.70 2.98 -9.86
C ASP A 113 -9.92 3.64 -9.23
N ARG A 114 -10.17 3.37 -7.93
CA ARG A 114 -11.31 3.92 -7.20
C ARG A 114 -11.25 5.44 -7.06
N PHE A 115 -10.05 6.01 -7.02
CA PHE A 115 -9.88 7.45 -6.82
C PHE A 115 -10.17 8.24 -8.08
N THR A 116 -9.81 7.70 -9.24
CA THR A 116 -10.04 8.36 -10.55
C THR A 116 -11.26 7.82 -11.28
N ASN A 117 -11.75 6.65 -10.88
CA ASN A 117 -12.84 5.93 -11.54
C ASN A 117 -12.50 5.59 -13.01
N GLN A 118 -11.23 5.36 -13.30
CA GLN A 118 -10.74 5.02 -14.63
C GLN A 118 -9.95 3.72 -14.59
N TYR A 119 -9.98 2.98 -15.72
CA TYR A 119 -9.13 1.80 -15.89
C TYR A 119 -7.74 2.23 -16.32
N GLU A 120 -6.72 1.63 -15.73
CA GLU A 120 -5.33 1.87 -16.08
C GLU A 120 -4.62 0.54 -16.30
N GLU A 121 -3.69 0.51 -17.27
CA GLU A 121 -2.82 -0.63 -17.46
C GLU A 121 -1.75 -0.66 -16.37
N VAL A 122 -1.58 -1.84 -15.77
CA VAL A 122 -0.54 -2.07 -14.77
C VAL A 122 0.41 -3.11 -15.35
N THR A 123 1.70 -2.81 -15.32
CA THR A 123 2.71 -3.75 -15.84
C THR A 123 2.68 -5.04 -15.02
N SER A 124 3.08 -6.14 -15.66
CA SER A 124 3.09 -7.45 -14.99
C SER A 124 3.91 -7.43 -13.70
N VAL A 125 5.01 -6.65 -13.67
CA VAL A 125 5.86 -6.54 -12.48
C VAL A 125 5.08 -6.00 -11.28
N TYR A 126 4.29 -4.95 -11.48
CA TYR A 126 3.47 -4.40 -10.40
C TYR A 126 2.25 -5.26 -10.10
N PHE A 127 1.62 -5.81 -11.14
CA PHE A 127 0.42 -6.64 -10.98
C PHE A 127 0.71 -7.88 -10.14
N ASP A 128 1.84 -8.55 -10.41
CA ASP A 128 2.20 -9.78 -9.71
C ASP A 128 2.51 -9.55 -8.23
N ASP A 129 2.90 -8.33 -7.85
CA ASP A 129 3.20 -7.94 -6.47
C ASP A 129 1.96 -7.48 -5.69
N LEU A 130 0.81 -7.30 -6.35
CA LEU A 130 -0.44 -6.89 -5.69
C LEU A 130 -1.24 -8.07 -5.02
#